data_713f604b9b58cc1b5def51f62de5fdea
#
_entry.id   713f604b9b58cc1b5def51f62de5fdea
#
_cell.length_a   1.000
_cell.length_b   1.000
_cell.length_c   1.000
_cell.angle_alpha   90.00
_cell.angle_beta   90.00
_cell.angle_gamma   90.00
#
_symmetry.space_group_name_H-M   'P 1'
#
loop_
_entity.id
_entity.type
_entity.pdbx_description
1 polymer ?
#
loop_
_entity_poly.entity_id
_entity_poly.type
_entity_poly.pdbx_seq_one_letter_code
_entity_poly.pdbx_strand_id
1 'polypeptide(L)'
;MSTADQPSALALITSTRDFLDSEQRIVDFILANPDRAPRMTSAQLSAASSTSEASVSRFCRRLGFTNYRAFQFSLAHDLAIQGGNTQITREVSLDDVPQSIANIKHAKIREIESTLDYLDEKTLRRVVDLFARADMILFAAVGNTNAVAIDAAIKFGQLGLRSVATTITESSTSLALSMRKGDVLFLISNSGKSKRLEKILHAAKRGGATAILITGDAASPLARMSDIILRAVNYEALLTTVDFTFSKISATLIIEVIYSFLLTVIPHARDAISGYEELIQPDKEME
;
A
#
# COMPACT_ATOMS: atom_id res chain seq x y z
N MET A 1 -15.47 -15.15 -16.44
CA MET A 1 -14.40 -14.29 -15.90
C MET A 1 -15.03 -13.52 -14.76
N SER A 2 -14.61 -13.81 -13.55
CA SER A 2 -15.16 -13.21 -12.32
C SER A 2 -14.79 -11.73 -12.28
N THR A 3 -15.70 -10.87 -11.83
CA THR A 3 -15.54 -9.41 -11.67
C THR A 3 -14.52 -9.03 -10.57
N ALA A 4 -13.93 -10.01 -9.89
CA ALA A 4 -12.96 -9.81 -8.79
C ALA A 4 -11.52 -9.50 -9.24
N ASP A 5 -11.24 -9.48 -10.55
CA ASP A 5 -9.85 -9.43 -11.06
C ASP A 5 -9.48 -8.09 -11.74
N GLN A 6 -10.33 -7.07 -11.66
CA GLN A 6 -10.02 -5.76 -12.26
C GLN A 6 -9.55 -4.76 -11.18
N PRO A 7 -8.39 -4.11 -11.40
CA PRO A 7 -7.88 -3.12 -10.45
C PRO A 7 -8.86 -1.93 -10.32
N SER A 8 -9.04 -1.41 -9.11
CA SER A 8 -9.84 -0.21 -8.86
C SER A 8 -9.23 1.00 -9.56
N ALA A 9 -9.93 1.58 -10.54
CA ALA A 9 -9.47 2.74 -11.29
C ALA A 9 -9.26 3.95 -10.37
N LEU A 10 -10.17 4.16 -9.44
CA LEU A 10 -10.09 5.28 -8.51
C LEU A 10 -8.93 5.11 -7.52
N ALA A 11 -8.70 3.88 -7.02
CA ALA A 11 -7.55 3.59 -6.18
C ALA A 11 -6.22 3.86 -6.90
N LEU A 12 -6.14 3.48 -8.18
CA LEU A 12 -4.95 3.71 -8.99
C LEU A 12 -4.69 5.19 -9.27
N ILE A 13 -5.75 5.94 -9.61
CA ILE A 13 -5.67 7.40 -9.82
C ILE A 13 -5.18 8.09 -8.55
N THR A 14 -5.68 7.70 -7.39
CA THR A 14 -5.36 8.38 -6.12
C THR A 14 -4.04 7.93 -5.50
N SER A 15 -3.55 6.73 -5.81
CA SER A 15 -2.28 6.22 -5.30
C SER A 15 -1.08 6.54 -6.19
N THR A 16 -1.31 6.75 -7.49
CA THR A 16 -0.23 7.08 -8.43
C THR A 16 0.13 8.57 -8.28
N ARG A 17 1.41 8.83 -8.05
CA ARG A 17 2.02 10.17 -8.06
C ARG A 17 2.89 10.32 -9.31
N ASP A 18 3.20 11.52 -9.72
CA ASP A 18 3.97 11.83 -10.94
C ASP A 18 3.24 11.47 -12.24
N PHE A 19 2.03 11.88 -12.35
CA PHE A 19 1.38 11.93 -13.65
C PHE A 19 2.09 12.97 -14.54
N LEU A 20 2.19 12.67 -15.83
CA LEU A 20 2.58 13.67 -16.82
C LEU A 20 1.51 14.77 -16.86
N ASP A 21 1.85 15.98 -17.26
CA ASP A 21 0.91 17.11 -17.31
C ASP A 21 -0.42 16.78 -18.00
N SER A 22 -0.37 15.99 -19.09
CA SER A 22 -1.57 15.54 -19.79
C SER A 22 -2.37 14.51 -19.00
N GLU A 23 -1.71 13.65 -18.22
CA GLU A 23 -2.34 12.65 -17.38
C GLU A 23 -2.94 13.30 -16.14
N GLN A 24 -2.25 14.29 -15.58
CA GLN A 24 -2.75 15.06 -14.44
C GLN A 24 -4.06 15.77 -14.78
N ARG A 25 -4.16 16.38 -15.98
CA ARG A 25 -5.42 16.99 -16.43
C ARG A 25 -6.56 15.98 -16.57
N ILE A 26 -6.26 14.73 -16.98
CA ILE A 26 -7.27 13.66 -17.04
C ILE A 26 -7.70 13.30 -15.61
N VAL A 27 -6.78 13.14 -14.68
CA VAL A 27 -7.04 12.86 -13.26
C VAL A 27 -7.88 13.96 -12.64
N ASP A 28 -7.48 15.22 -12.80
CA ASP A 28 -8.19 16.39 -12.25
C ASP A 28 -9.62 16.47 -12.77
N PHE A 29 -9.82 16.22 -14.06
CA PHE A 29 -11.15 16.19 -14.64
C PHE A 29 -12.00 15.05 -14.05
N ILE A 30 -11.48 13.83 -13.98
CA ILE A 30 -12.19 12.66 -13.42
C ILE A 30 -12.60 12.93 -11.98
N LEU A 31 -11.66 13.40 -11.18
CA LEU A 31 -11.90 13.67 -9.78
C LEU A 31 -12.87 14.85 -9.55
N ALA A 32 -12.89 15.84 -10.44
CA ALA A 32 -13.83 16.95 -10.40
C ALA A 32 -15.24 16.60 -10.91
N ASN A 33 -15.36 15.52 -11.69
CA ASN A 33 -16.62 15.13 -12.34
C ASN A 33 -16.92 13.63 -12.19
N PRO A 34 -17.05 13.13 -10.94
CA PRO A 34 -17.20 11.70 -10.67
C PRO A 34 -18.45 11.09 -11.31
N ASP A 35 -19.55 11.81 -11.36
CA ASP A 35 -20.80 11.32 -11.97
C ASP A 35 -20.77 11.33 -13.50
N ARG A 36 -19.96 12.19 -14.09
CA ARG A 36 -19.90 12.40 -15.53
C ARG A 36 -18.80 11.57 -16.18
N ALA A 37 -17.62 11.52 -15.60
CA ALA A 37 -16.44 10.86 -16.16
C ALA A 37 -16.68 9.38 -16.55
N PRO A 38 -17.38 8.54 -15.75
CA PRO A 38 -17.63 7.15 -16.09
C PRO A 38 -18.56 6.95 -17.31
N ARG A 39 -19.33 7.97 -17.67
CA ARG A 39 -20.29 7.91 -18.78
C ARG A 39 -19.74 8.45 -20.10
N MET A 40 -18.52 8.99 -20.07
CA MET A 40 -17.90 9.63 -21.23
C MET A 40 -17.17 8.60 -22.11
N THR A 41 -17.16 8.83 -23.43
CA THR A 41 -16.25 8.11 -24.34
C THR A 41 -14.81 8.63 -24.18
N SER A 42 -13.82 7.91 -24.72
CA SER A 42 -12.41 8.36 -24.72
C SER A 42 -12.24 9.72 -25.39
N ALA A 43 -12.98 9.95 -26.50
CA ALA A 43 -13.00 11.22 -27.20
C ALA A 43 -13.60 12.35 -26.36
N GLN A 44 -14.69 12.08 -25.65
CA GLN A 44 -15.30 13.07 -24.75
C GLN A 44 -14.40 13.40 -23.57
N LEU A 45 -13.77 12.38 -22.96
CA LEU A 45 -12.85 12.58 -21.83
C LEU A 45 -11.61 13.36 -22.28
N SER A 46 -11.04 13.03 -23.44
CA SER A 46 -9.88 13.74 -23.98
C SER A 46 -10.18 15.22 -24.26
N ALA A 47 -11.34 15.49 -24.87
CA ALA A 47 -11.78 16.86 -25.11
C ALA A 47 -12.00 17.65 -23.81
N ALA A 48 -12.69 17.04 -22.83
CA ALA A 48 -13.03 17.67 -21.56
C ALA A 48 -11.80 17.92 -20.65
N SER A 49 -10.78 17.06 -20.75
CA SER A 49 -9.51 17.21 -20.01
C SER A 49 -8.44 17.98 -20.80
N SER A 50 -8.79 18.56 -21.97
CA SER A 50 -7.84 19.25 -22.86
C SER A 50 -6.62 18.40 -23.21
N THR A 51 -6.86 17.12 -23.54
CA THR A 51 -5.82 16.16 -23.92
C THR A 51 -6.16 15.48 -25.25
N SER A 52 -5.35 14.51 -25.69
CA SER A 52 -5.65 13.70 -26.87
C SER A 52 -6.17 12.31 -26.45
N GLU A 53 -6.91 11.64 -27.34
CA GLU A 53 -7.33 10.24 -27.12
C GLU A 53 -6.13 9.29 -26.96
N ALA A 54 -5.02 9.58 -27.64
CA ALA A 54 -3.78 8.85 -27.47
C ALA A 54 -3.22 9.01 -26.04
N SER A 55 -3.38 10.19 -25.42
CA SER A 55 -3.00 10.43 -24.03
C SER A 55 -3.91 9.67 -23.06
N VAL A 56 -5.22 9.66 -23.29
CA VAL A 56 -6.17 8.85 -22.52
C VAL A 56 -5.84 7.36 -22.61
N SER A 57 -5.51 6.87 -23.80
CA SER A 57 -5.15 5.46 -23.99
C SER A 57 -3.85 5.09 -23.26
N ARG A 58 -2.81 5.95 -23.32
CA ARG A 58 -1.56 5.75 -22.58
C ARG A 58 -1.77 5.80 -21.07
N PHE A 59 -2.57 6.75 -20.58
CA PHE A 59 -2.97 6.86 -19.19
C PHE A 59 -3.61 5.57 -18.67
N CYS A 60 -4.58 5.00 -19.38
CA CYS A 60 -5.23 3.74 -19.01
C CYS A 60 -4.22 2.59 -18.93
N ARG A 61 -3.33 2.46 -19.93
CA ARG A 61 -2.30 1.41 -19.93
C ARG A 61 -1.29 1.59 -18.81
N ARG A 62 -0.90 2.81 -18.50
CA ARG A 62 -0.01 3.11 -17.38
C ARG A 62 -0.62 2.70 -16.04
N LEU A 63 -1.94 2.85 -15.89
CA LEU A 63 -2.67 2.38 -14.71
C LEU A 63 -2.93 0.86 -14.71
N GLY A 64 -2.46 0.13 -15.73
CA GLY A 64 -2.60 -1.32 -15.82
C GLY A 64 -3.87 -1.83 -16.50
N PHE A 65 -4.67 -0.94 -17.10
CA PHE A 65 -5.86 -1.34 -17.86
C PHE A 65 -5.52 -1.67 -19.31
N THR A 66 -6.14 -2.71 -19.86
CA THR A 66 -5.94 -3.13 -21.25
C THR A 66 -6.41 -2.10 -22.26
N ASN A 67 -7.47 -1.35 -21.94
CA ASN A 67 -8.05 -0.30 -22.79
C ASN A 67 -8.91 0.67 -21.95
N TYR A 68 -9.38 1.74 -22.60
CA TYR A 68 -10.25 2.73 -21.97
C TYR A 68 -11.56 2.14 -21.43
N ARG A 69 -12.16 1.17 -22.11
CA ARG A 69 -13.43 0.55 -21.69
C ARG A 69 -13.27 -0.22 -20.38
N ALA A 70 -12.15 -0.94 -20.20
CA ALA A 70 -11.83 -1.62 -18.96
C ALA A 70 -11.63 -0.61 -17.82
N PHE A 71 -10.90 0.47 -18.06
CA PHE A 71 -10.76 1.58 -17.13
C PHE A 71 -12.10 2.23 -16.77
N GLN A 72 -12.90 2.55 -17.77
CA GLN A 72 -14.23 3.16 -17.61
C GLN A 72 -15.16 2.28 -16.77
N PHE A 73 -15.17 0.97 -17.04
CA PHE A 73 -15.98 0.01 -16.30
C PHE A 73 -15.55 -0.05 -14.82
N SER A 74 -14.23 -0.12 -14.56
CA SER A 74 -13.70 -0.10 -13.19
C SER A 74 -14.04 1.22 -12.48
N LEU A 75 -13.88 2.36 -13.16
CA LEU A 75 -14.24 3.66 -12.60
C LEU A 75 -15.74 3.76 -12.29
N ALA A 76 -16.60 3.28 -13.19
CA ALA A 76 -18.05 3.24 -12.97
C ALA A 76 -18.43 2.32 -11.81
N HIS A 77 -17.79 1.17 -11.70
CA HIS A 77 -17.96 0.23 -10.59
C HIS A 77 -17.53 0.84 -9.27
N ASP A 78 -16.34 1.46 -9.22
CA ASP A 78 -15.83 2.13 -8.03
C ASP A 78 -16.78 3.23 -7.54
N LEU A 79 -17.37 3.98 -8.46
CA LEU A 79 -18.29 5.06 -8.14
C LEU A 79 -19.73 4.57 -7.85
N ALA A 80 -20.15 3.43 -8.42
CA ALA A 80 -21.42 2.79 -8.11
C ALA A 80 -21.43 2.16 -6.70
N ILE A 81 -20.30 1.57 -6.28
CA ILE A 81 -20.12 1.08 -4.90
C ILE A 81 -20.16 2.27 -3.91
N GLN A 82 -19.84 3.47 -4.34
CA GLN A 82 -20.02 4.70 -3.56
C GLN A 82 -21.50 5.04 -3.31
N GLY A 83 -22.41 4.31 -3.95
CA GLY A 83 -23.83 4.18 -3.73
C GLY A 83 -24.59 5.39 -3.23
N GLY A 84 -25.21 6.14 -4.14
CA GLY A 84 -26.40 6.96 -3.86
C GLY A 84 -26.15 8.22 -3.04
N ASN A 85 -26.03 9.35 -3.75
CA ASN A 85 -26.38 10.69 -3.25
C ASN A 85 -25.51 11.31 -2.16
N THR A 86 -24.21 11.01 -2.13
CA THR A 86 -23.29 11.82 -1.35
C THR A 86 -22.31 12.50 -2.32
N GLN A 87 -22.47 13.80 -2.51
CA GLN A 87 -21.37 14.62 -3.05
C GLN A 87 -20.12 14.23 -2.28
N ILE A 88 -19.08 13.76 -2.99
CA ILE A 88 -17.76 13.58 -2.40
C ILE A 88 -17.25 14.99 -2.14
N THR A 89 -17.68 15.58 -1.03
CA THR A 89 -17.07 16.80 -0.53
C THR A 89 -15.68 16.39 -0.07
N ARG A 90 -14.67 16.84 -0.81
CA ARG A 90 -13.24 16.53 -0.59
C ARG A 90 -12.68 17.20 0.66
N GLU A 91 -13.45 18.02 1.36
CA GLU A 91 -12.94 18.86 2.41
C GLU A 91 -13.24 18.29 3.78
N VAL A 92 -12.20 18.18 4.56
CA VAL A 92 -12.28 18.04 6.01
C VAL A 92 -12.26 19.46 6.56
N SER A 93 -13.37 19.90 7.18
CA SER A 93 -13.55 21.23 7.73
C SER A 93 -14.10 21.16 9.15
N LEU A 94 -13.72 22.13 9.97
CA LEU A 94 -14.33 22.33 11.29
C LEU A 94 -15.72 22.98 11.21
N ASP A 95 -16.09 23.53 10.05
CA ASP A 95 -17.42 24.13 9.85
C ASP A 95 -18.53 23.08 9.76
N ASP A 96 -18.16 21.82 9.33
CA ASP A 96 -19.08 20.67 9.33
C ASP A 96 -18.34 19.41 9.80
N VAL A 97 -18.17 19.28 11.09
CA VAL A 97 -17.46 18.17 11.74
C VAL A 97 -18.16 16.81 11.49
N PRO A 98 -19.50 16.69 11.60
CA PRO A 98 -20.17 15.43 11.32
C PRO A 98 -19.92 14.92 9.90
N GLN A 99 -20.05 15.79 8.89
CA GLN A 99 -19.81 15.42 7.50
C GLN A 99 -18.32 15.07 7.25
N SER A 100 -17.42 15.85 7.84
CA SER A 100 -15.96 15.58 7.78
C SER A 100 -15.61 14.20 8.35
N ILE A 101 -16.16 13.83 9.50
CA ILE A 101 -15.98 12.50 10.09
C ILE A 101 -16.54 11.40 9.17
N ALA A 102 -17.73 11.61 8.58
CA ALA A 102 -18.32 10.67 7.65
C ALA A 102 -17.43 10.47 6.40
N ASN A 103 -16.86 11.55 5.85
CA ASN A 103 -15.95 11.51 4.72
C ASN A 103 -14.65 10.72 5.07
N ILE A 104 -14.05 11.00 6.22
CA ILE A 104 -12.87 10.27 6.71
C ILE A 104 -13.20 8.79 6.89
N LYS A 105 -14.31 8.46 7.56
CA LYS A 105 -14.75 7.08 7.77
C LYS A 105 -14.87 6.33 6.45
N HIS A 106 -15.56 6.90 5.46
CA HIS A 106 -15.72 6.27 4.14
C HIS A 106 -14.38 6.05 3.45
N ALA A 107 -13.49 7.06 3.46
CA ALA A 107 -12.17 6.93 2.87
C ALA A 107 -11.36 5.81 3.52
N LYS A 108 -11.40 5.69 4.85
CA LYS A 108 -10.65 4.67 5.59
C LYS A 108 -11.22 3.26 5.41
N ILE A 109 -12.52 3.08 5.40
CA ILE A 109 -13.16 1.80 5.08
C ILE A 109 -12.71 1.33 3.68
N ARG A 110 -12.75 2.22 2.69
CA ARG A 110 -12.32 1.89 1.32
C ARG A 110 -10.82 1.60 1.20
N GLU A 111 -9.96 2.28 1.97
CA GLU A 111 -8.54 1.92 2.04
C GLU A 111 -8.36 0.46 2.48
N ILE A 112 -9.11 0.03 3.50
CA ILE A 112 -9.10 -1.33 4.03
C ILE A 112 -9.59 -2.32 2.98
N GLU A 113 -10.81 -2.13 2.46
CA GLU A 113 -11.43 -3.02 1.48
C GLU A 113 -10.55 -3.18 0.24
N SER A 114 -10.17 -2.05 -0.40
CA SER A 114 -9.35 -2.09 -1.60
C SER A 114 -7.96 -2.68 -1.37
N THR A 115 -7.36 -2.51 -0.20
CA THR A 115 -6.06 -3.10 0.13
C THR A 115 -6.18 -4.61 0.23
N LEU A 116 -7.23 -5.13 0.88
CA LEU A 116 -7.49 -6.56 1.00
C LEU A 116 -7.81 -7.21 -0.36
N ASP A 117 -8.57 -6.52 -1.23
CA ASP A 117 -8.90 -7.00 -2.58
C ASP A 117 -7.65 -7.18 -3.48
N TYR A 118 -6.56 -6.46 -3.18
CA TYR A 118 -5.28 -6.62 -3.88
C TYR A 118 -4.40 -7.74 -3.33
N LEU A 119 -4.74 -8.33 -2.19
CA LEU A 119 -3.98 -9.43 -1.61
C LEU A 119 -4.43 -10.76 -2.22
N ASP A 120 -3.80 -11.15 -3.32
CA ASP A 120 -4.08 -12.47 -3.91
C ASP A 120 -3.51 -13.62 -3.07
N GLU A 121 -4.23 -14.75 -3.09
CA GLU A 121 -3.91 -15.93 -2.30
C GLU A 121 -2.49 -16.47 -2.56
N LYS A 122 -2.06 -16.50 -3.81
CA LYS A 122 -0.75 -17.07 -4.18
C LYS A 122 0.40 -16.21 -3.62
N THR A 123 0.29 -14.89 -3.76
CA THR A 123 1.26 -13.95 -3.21
C THR A 123 1.30 -14.00 -1.69
N LEU A 124 0.13 -14.03 -1.04
CA LEU A 124 0.05 -14.10 0.42
C LEU A 124 0.67 -15.40 0.95
N ARG A 125 0.33 -16.57 0.37
CA ARG A 125 0.94 -17.85 0.74
C ARG A 125 2.46 -17.81 0.59
N ARG A 126 2.96 -17.27 -0.51
CA ARG A 126 4.40 -17.13 -0.75
C ARG A 126 5.08 -16.26 0.30
N VAL A 127 4.47 -15.13 0.67
CA VAL A 127 4.99 -14.23 1.71
C VAL A 127 5.03 -14.93 3.07
N VAL A 128 3.93 -15.57 3.47
CA VAL A 128 3.84 -16.30 4.74
C VAL A 128 4.90 -17.41 4.81
N ASP A 129 5.07 -18.19 3.73
CA ASP A 129 6.09 -19.25 3.67
C ASP A 129 7.52 -18.71 3.77
N LEU A 130 7.81 -17.60 3.09
CA LEU A 130 9.10 -16.91 3.20
C LEU A 130 9.39 -16.44 4.62
N PHE A 131 8.40 -15.83 5.30
CA PHE A 131 8.56 -15.36 6.68
C PHE A 131 8.75 -16.51 7.65
N ALA A 132 7.96 -17.58 7.52
CA ALA A 132 8.05 -18.74 8.42
C ALA A 132 9.41 -19.47 8.34
N ARG A 133 10.14 -19.32 7.23
CA ARG A 133 11.44 -19.95 6.99
C ARG A 133 12.61 -18.97 7.00
N ALA A 134 12.36 -17.69 7.24
CA ALA A 134 13.42 -16.68 7.20
C ALA A 134 14.43 -16.86 8.33
N ASP A 135 15.71 -16.80 7.99
CA ASP A 135 16.79 -16.75 8.98
C ASP A 135 16.79 -15.41 9.72
N MET A 136 16.53 -14.32 8.99
CA MET A 136 16.37 -12.96 9.51
C MET A 136 15.39 -12.18 8.63
N ILE A 137 14.60 -11.30 9.25
CA ILE A 137 13.69 -10.37 8.58
C ILE A 137 14.14 -8.95 8.93
N LEU A 138 14.57 -8.18 7.92
CA LEU A 138 14.83 -6.76 8.06
C LEU A 138 13.64 -5.96 7.56
N PHE A 139 12.94 -5.27 8.44
CA PHE A 139 11.94 -4.27 8.09
C PHE A 139 12.61 -2.92 7.88
N ALA A 140 12.45 -2.32 6.70
CA ALA A 140 13.06 -1.04 6.38
C ALA A 140 12.05 -0.06 5.77
N ALA A 141 12.05 1.13 6.31
CA ALA A 141 11.18 2.24 5.90
C ALA A 141 11.93 3.58 6.05
N VAL A 142 11.32 4.66 5.59
CA VAL A 142 11.86 6.03 5.76
C VAL A 142 10.74 7.00 6.07
N GLY A 143 10.96 7.90 7.00
CA GLY A 143 9.97 8.91 7.41
C GLY A 143 8.82 8.30 8.18
N ASN A 144 7.59 8.66 7.86
CA ASN A 144 6.38 8.24 8.59
C ASN A 144 6.17 6.73 8.66
N THR A 145 6.62 5.99 7.64
CA THR A 145 6.45 4.54 7.58
C THR A 145 7.40 3.78 8.49
N ASN A 146 8.40 4.45 9.09
CA ASN A 146 9.26 3.84 10.10
C ASN A 146 8.48 3.27 11.29
N ALA A 147 7.41 3.95 11.70
CA ALA A 147 6.56 3.46 12.80
C ALA A 147 5.96 2.08 12.48
N VAL A 148 5.54 1.84 11.23
CA VAL A 148 5.02 0.54 10.80
C VAL A 148 6.12 -0.52 10.76
N ALA A 149 7.32 -0.16 10.31
CA ALA A 149 8.45 -1.10 10.26
C ALA A 149 8.88 -1.54 11.68
N ILE A 150 8.90 -0.61 12.64
CA ILE A 150 9.24 -0.91 14.05
C ILE A 150 8.16 -1.79 14.69
N ASP A 151 6.88 -1.43 14.53
CA ASP A 151 5.75 -2.22 15.03
C ASP A 151 5.78 -3.64 14.47
N ALA A 152 6.01 -3.78 13.16
CA ALA A 152 6.16 -5.07 12.51
C ALA A 152 7.31 -5.89 13.13
N ALA A 153 8.50 -5.29 13.29
CA ALA A 153 9.64 -6.00 13.84
C ALA A 153 9.35 -6.51 15.27
N ILE A 154 8.67 -5.71 16.10
CA ILE A 154 8.26 -6.11 17.45
C ILE A 154 7.27 -7.28 17.38
N LYS A 155 6.17 -7.13 16.61
CA LYS A 155 5.12 -8.16 16.47
C LYS A 155 5.67 -9.50 15.96
N PHE A 156 6.51 -9.47 14.93
CA PHE A 156 7.10 -10.71 14.41
C PHE A 156 8.15 -11.29 15.34
N GLY A 157 8.85 -10.45 16.12
CA GLY A 157 9.73 -10.91 17.21
C GLY A 157 8.99 -11.68 18.29
N GLN A 158 7.77 -11.26 18.64
CA GLN A 158 6.90 -11.96 19.59
C GLN A 158 6.47 -13.36 19.10
N LEU A 159 6.46 -13.60 17.78
CA LEU A 159 6.26 -14.93 17.21
C LEU A 159 7.51 -15.83 17.26
N GLY A 160 8.61 -15.34 17.81
CA GLY A 160 9.90 -16.03 17.81
C GLY A 160 10.72 -15.86 16.54
N LEU A 161 10.28 -15.00 15.59
CA LEU A 161 11.04 -14.71 14.39
C LEU A 161 12.18 -13.72 14.67
N ARG A 162 13.32 -13.94 14.04
CA ARG A 162 14.46 -12.98 14.11
C ARG A 162 14.16 -11.78 13.23
N SER A 163 13.43 -10.82 13.75
CA SER A 163 12.98 -9.61 13.06
C SER A 163 13.65 -8.36 13.64
N VAL A 164 14.01 -7.42 12.78
CA VAL A 164 14.68 -6.18 13.16
C VAL A 164 14.20 -5.02 12.31
N ALA A 165 14.08 -3.84 12.92
CA ALA A 165 13.91 -2.56 12.25
C ALA A 165 14.74 -1.50 12.96
N THR A 166 15.14 -0.46 12.24
CA THR A 166 15.82 0.70 12.80
C THR A 166 15.41 1.97 12.04
N THR A 167 15.33 3.08 12.73
CA THR A 167 15.05 4.40 12.15
C THR A 167 16.28 5.03 11.50
N ILE A 168 17.47 4.48 11.77
CA ILE A 168 18.75 4.98 11.26
C ILE A 168 19.05 4.29 9.93
N THR A 169 19.05 5.05 8.84
CA THR A 169 19.25 4.52 7.48
C THR A 169 20.58 3.81 7.31
N GLU A 170 21.63 4.33 7.93
CA GLU A 170 22.98 3.74 7.91
C GLU A 170 22.99 2.37 8.57
N SER A 171 22.32 2.23 9.71
CA SER A 171 22.17 0.94 10.40
C SER A 171 21.35 -0.05 9.56
N SER A 172 20.25 0.38 8.95
CA SER A 172 19.50 -0.47 7.99
C SER A 172 20.37 -0.90 6.82
N THR A 173 21.23 -0.01 6.30
CA THR A 173 22.15 -0.32 5.20
C THR A 173 23.21 -1.33 5.64
N SER A 174 23.77 -1.16 6.83
CA SER A 174 24.76 -2.10 7.39
C SER A 174 24.15 -3.50 7.59
N LEU A 175 22.94 -3.58 8.14
CA LEU A 175 22.20 -4.85 8.27
C LEU A 175 21.94 -5.47 6.90
N ALA A 176 21.50 -4.67 5.91
CA ALA A 176 21.24 -5.16 4.56
C ALA A 176 22.49 -5.70 3.85
N LEU A 177 23.67 -5.15 4.14
CA LEU A 177 24.95 -5.66 3.61
C LEU A 177 25.32 -7.03 4.20
N SER A 178 24.86 -7.38 5.40
CA SER A 178 25.08 -8.68 6.02
C SER A 178 24.06 -9.74 5.64
N MET A 179 22.99 -9.38 4.94
CA MET A 179 21.92 -10.28 4.52
C MET A 179 22.42 -11.29 3.47
N ARG A 180 21.81 -12.46 3.47
CA ARG A 180 22.16 -13.60 2.60
C ARG A 180 20.90 -14.33 2.12
N LYS A 181 21.09 -15.35 1.32
CA LYS A 181 20.01 -16.25 0.89
C LYS A 181 19.35 -16.89 2.13
N GLY A 182 18.06 -16.85 2.19
CA GLY A 182 17.24 -17.24 3.36
C GLY A 182 16.73 -16.04 4.17
N ASP A 183 17.36 -14.87 4.05
CA ASP A 183 16.88 -13.65 4.69
C ASP A 183 15.79 -12.96 3.87
N VAL A 184 14.94 -12.19 4.53
CA VAL A 184 13.87 -11.38 3.93
C VAL A 184 14.09 -9.91 4.24
N LEU A 185 14.22 -9.10 3.19
CA LEU A 185 14.11 -7.65 3.28
C LEU A 185 12.67 -7.24 3.02
N PHE A 186 12.02 -6.63 4.02
CA PHE A 186 10.65 -6.15 3.90
C PHE A 186 10.63 -4.61 3.90
N LEU A 187 10.32 -4.04 2.75
CA LEU A 187 10.31 -2.60 2.53
C LEU A 187 8.90 -2.03 2.64
N ILE A 188 8.77 -0.87 3.26
CA ILE A 188 7.51 -0.13 3.36
C ILE A 188 7.71 1.27 2.79
N SER A 189 7.11 1.53 1.62
CA SER A 189 7.25 2.81 0.93
C SER A 189 6.04 3.10 0.05
N ASN A 190 5.16 4.00 0.48
CA ASN A 190 3.95 4.31 -0.27
C ASN A 190 4.25 4.76 -1.70
N SER A 191 5.20 5.67 -1.92
CA SER A 191 5.59 6.16 -3.25
C SER A 191 6.52 5.21 -4.02
N GLY A 192 7.24 4.31 -3.32
CA GLY A 192 8.26 3.46 -3.94
C GLY A 192 9.46 4.17 -4.57
N LYS A 193 9.73 5.43 -4.18
CA LYS A 193 10.74 6.30 -4.85
C LYS A 193 11.92 6.70 -3.96
N SER A 194 12.00 6.17 -2.75
CA SER A 194 13.05 6.55 -1.80
C SER A 194 14.43 6.06 -2.24
N LYS A 195 15.33 6.97 -2.54
CA LYS A 195 16.75 6.66 -2.85
C LYS A 195 17.49 6.00 -1.68
N ARG A 196 17.08 6.26 -0.44
CA ARG A 196 17.64 5.59 0.74
C ARG A 196 17.23 4.12 0.78
N LEU A 197 15.98 3.80 0.53
CA LEU A 197 15.51 2.42 0.45
C LEU A 197 16.07 1.68 -0.77
N GLU A 198 16.30 2.38 -1.88
CA GLU A 198 16.97 1.82 -3.07
C GLU A 198 18.37 1.29 -2.72
N LYS A 199 19.16 2.06 -1.92
CA LYS A 199 20.49 1.61 -1.46
C LYS A 199 20.40 0.37 -0.57
N ILE A 200 19.43 0.34 0.37
CA ILE A 200 19.19 -0.80 1.25
C ILE A 200 18.82 -2.03 0.42
N LEU A 201 17.89 -1.87 -0.54
CA LEU A 201 17.45 -2.93 -1.43
C LEU A 201 18.62 -3.50 -2.26
N HIS A 202 19.44 -2.65 -2.85
CA HIS A 202 20.61 -3.09 -3.57
C HIS A 202 21.58 -3.88 -2.68
N ALA A 203 21.83 -3.42 -1.45
CA ALA A 203 22.71 -4.11 -0.50
C ALA A 203 22.20 -5.52 -0.19
N ALA A 204 20.93 -5.67 0.18
CA ALA A 204 20.32 -6.96 0.50
C ALA A 204 20.27 -7.91 -0.71
N LYS A 205 19.93 -7.40 -1.90
CA LYS A 205 19.91 -8.20 -3.14
C LYS A 205 21.29 -8.76 -3.52
N ARG A 206 22.36 -8.03 -3.26
CA ARG A 206 23.74 -8.52 -3.47
C ARG A 206 24.06 -9.74 -2.61
N GLY A 207 23.50 -9.83 -1.40
CA GLY A 207 23.64 -10.99 -0.52
C GLY A 207 22.69 -12.15 -0.86
N GLY A 208 21.74 -11.95 -1.78
CA GLY A 208 20.78 -12.96 -2.19
C GLY A 208 19.49 -13.00 -1.35
N ALA A 209 19.24 -11.98 -0.53
CA ALA A 209 18.00 -11.87 0.24
C ALA A 209 16.78 -11.68 -0.69
N THR A 210 15.64 -12.18 -0.26
CA THR A 210 14.36 -11.96 -0.95
C THR A 210 13.76 -10.62 -0.51
N ALA A 211 13.44 -9.77 -1.48
CA ALA A 211 12.89 -8.44 -1.23
C ALA A 211 11.38 -8.39 -1.45
N ILE A 212 10.64 -7.97 -0.43
CA ILE A 212 9.20 -7.74 -0.46
C ILE A 212 8.96 -6.24 -0.26
N LEU A 213 8.07 -5.65 -1.02
CA LEU A 213 7.74 -4.23 -0.93
C LEU A 213 6.24 -4.03 -0.72
N ILE A 214 5.88 -3.29 0.33
CA ILE A 214 4.56 -2.65 0.43
C ILE A 214 4.64 -1.28 -0.25
N THR A 215 3.77 -1.04 -1.25
CA THR A 215 3.73 0.24 -1.97
C THR A 215 2.35 0.54 -2.55
N GLY A 216 2.01 1.82 -2.71
CA GLY A 216 0.86 2.28 -3.48
C GLY A 216 1.11 2.29 -4.99
N ASP A 217 2.37 2.40 -5.42
CA ASP A 217 2.77 2.48 -6.83
C ASP A 217 3.56 1.24 -7.27
N ALA A 218 2.84 0.28 -7.90
CA ALA A 218 3.44 -0.95 -8.42
C ALA A 218 4.38 -0.73 -9.62
N ALA A 219 4.37 0.47 -10.24
CA ALA A 219 5.28 0.84 -11.32
C ALA A 219 6.51 1.62 -10.82
N SER A 220 6.63 1.84 -9.52
CA SER A 220 7.72 2.60 -8.91
C SER A 220 9.11 1.97 -9.11
N PRO A 221 10.19 2.73 -8.96
CA PRO A 221 11.55 2.20 -9.03
C PRO A 221 11.80 1.04 -8.06
N LEU A 222 11.38 1.15 -6.79
CA LEU A 222 11.54 0.08 -5.81
C LEU A 222 10.72 -1.16 -6.18
N ALA A 223 9.51 -0.99 -6.74
CA ALA A 223 8.66 -2.10 -7.16
C ALA A 223 9.34 -2.94 -8.26
N ARG A 224 9.94 -2.29 -9.25
CA ARG A 224 10.66 -2.99 -10.33
C ARG A 224 11.86 -3.80 -9.87
N MET A 225 12.41 -3.47 -8.71
CA MET A 225 13.60 -4.13 -8.13
C MET A 225 13.25 -5.19 -7.08
N SER A 226 12.01 -5.19 -6.57
CA SER A 226 11.53 -6.11 -5.54
C SER A 226 11.05 -7.42 -6.15
N ASP A 227 11.15 -8.51 -5.40
CA ASP A 227 10.73 -9.84 -5.85
C ASP A 227 9.23 -10.07 -5.66
N ILE A 228 8.63 -9.39 -4.68
CA ILE A 228 7.21 -9.46 -4.37
C ILE A 228 6.71 -8.04 -4.04
N ILE A 229 5.54 -7.71 -4.58
CA ILE A 229 4.88 -6.43 -4.33
C ILE A 229 3.55 -6.69 -3.65
N LEU A 230 3.33 -6.03 -2.51
CA LEU A 230 2.06 -5.97 -1.79
C LEU A 230 1.50 -4.55 -1.95
N ARG A 231 0.34 -4.45 -2.55
CA ARG A 231 -0.25 -3.13 -2.83
C ARG A 231 -0.99 -2.59 -1.62
N ALA A 232 -0.61 -1.39 -1.19
CA ALA A 232 -1.29 -0.62 -0.16
C ALA A 232 -2.06 0.54 -0.83
N VAL A 233 -3.37 0.50 -0.77
CA VAL A 233 -4.22 1.56 -1.34
C VAL A 233 -4.34 2.72 -0.35
N ASN A 234 -4.37 3.95 -0.86
CA ASN A 234 -4.54 5.15 -0.06
C ASN A 234 -5.48 6.13 -0.76
N TYR A 235 -6.47 6.63 -0.05
CA TYR A 235 -7.47 7.58 -0.54
C TYR A 235 -7.35 8.98 0.09
N GLU A 236 -6.27 9.31 0.76
CA GLU A 236 -6.10 10.61 1.44
C GLU A 236 -6.11 11.80 0.49
N ALA A 237 -5.64 11.62 -0.75
CA ALA A 237 -5.76 12.67 -1.77
C ALA A 237 -7.21 13.10 -2.06
N LEU A 238 -8.20 12.29 -1.65
CA LEU A 238 -9.62 12.63 -1.71
C LEU A 238 -10.08 13.51 -0.54
N LEU A 239 -9.34 13.55 0.57
CA LEU A 239 -9.70 14.27 1.79
C LEU A 239 -8.95 15.59 1.95
N THR A 240 -7.77 15.72 1.34
CA THR A 240 -6.90 16.87 1.50
C THR A 240 -6.29 17.29 0.16
N THR A 241 -5.99 18.58 0.03
CA THR A 241 -5.28 19.14 -1.13
C THR A 241 -3.75 19.00 -1.03
N VAL A 242 -3.25 18.33 0.02
CA VAL A 242 -1.82 18.20 0.29
C VAL A 242 -1.31 16.89 -0.31
N ASP A 243 -0.24 16.97 -1.10
CA ASP A 243 0.40 15.80 -1.75
C ASP A 243 1.10 14.85 -0.77
N PHE A 244 1.00 15.08 0.52
CA PHE A 244 1.65 14.30 1.55
C PHE A 244 0.72 13.24 2.14
N THR A 245 1.05 11.98 1.93
CA THR A 245 0.33 10.84 2.48
C THR A 245 0.80 10.54 3.89
N PHE A 246 -0.09 10.59 4.86
CA PHE A 246 0.22 10.31 6.28
C PHE A 246 -0.40 9.02 6.80
N SER A 247 -1.42 8.45 6.12
CA SER A 247 -2.07 7.19 6.53
C SER A 247 -1.09 6.02 6.48
N LYS A 248 -1.17 5.21 7.51
CA LYS A 248 -0.42 3.96 7.64
C LYS A 248 -1.35 2.75 7.67
N ILE A 249 -2.67 2.97 7.63
CA ILE A 249 -3.70 1.94 7.82
C ILE A 249 -3.46 0.77 6.86
N SER A 250 -3.31 1.05 5.57
CA SER A 250 -3.13 0.00 4.56
C SER A 250 -1.86 -0.83 4.75
N ALA A 251 -0.74 -0.17 5.09
CA ALA A 251 0.51 -0.87 5.36
C ALA A 251 0.42 -1.69 6.65
N THR A 252 -0.16 -1.13 7.71
CA THR A 252 -0.40 -1.82 8.98
C THR A 252 -1.33 -3.02 8.78
N LEU A 253 -2.42 -2.85 8.01
CA LEU A 253 -3.36 -3.92 7.69
C LEU A 253 -2.67 -5.12 7.01
N ILE A 254 -1.81 -4.87 6.02
CA ILE A 254 -1.04 -5.93 5.35
C ILE A 254 -0.15 -6.68 6.35
N ILE A 255 0.52 -5.95 7.25
CA ILE A 255 1.34 -6.54 8.32
C ILE A 255 0.48 -7.43 9.23
N GLU A 256 -0.70 -6.95 9.64
CA GLU A 256 -1.61 -7.71 10.51
C GLU A 256 -2.19 -8.95 9.82
N VAL A 257 -2.48 -8.88 8.53
CA VAL A 257 -2.89 -10.05 7.76
C VAL A 257 -1.78 -11.10 7.74
N ILE A 258 -0.54 -10.71 7.40
CA ILE A 258 0.60 -11.63 7.40
C ILE A 258 0.81 -12.23 8.79
N TYR A 259 0.79 -11.41 9.84
CA TYR A 259 0.91 -11.84 11.23
C TYR A 259 -0.15 -12.89 11.60
N SER A 260 -1.42 -12.63 11.25
CA SER A 260 -2.53 -13.55 11.53
C SER A 260 -2.34 -14.92 10.88
N PHE A 261 -1.83 -14.98 9.65
CA PHE A 261 -1.51 -16.25 9.00
C PHE A 261 -0.29 -16.92 9.62
N LEU A 262 0.74 -16.17 10.01
CA LEU A 262 1.92 -16.71 10.67
C LEU A 262 1.60 -17.37 12.01
N LEU A 263 0.64 -16.84 12.77
CA LEU A 263 0.12 -17.48 13.99
C LEU A 263 -0.41 -18.91 13.74
N THR A 264 -0.83 -19.22 12.53
CA THR A 264 -1.38 -20.56 12.18
C THR A 264 -0.32 -21.52 11.67
N VAL A 265 0.82 -21.03 11.21
CA VAL A 265 1.84 -21.85 10.52
C VAL A 265 3.16 -21.98 11.28
N ILE A 266 3.47 -21.03 12.19
CA ILE A 266 4.68 -21.11 13.00
C ILE A 266 4.43 -22.06 14.17
N PRO A 267 5.18 -23.19 14.25
CA PRO A 267 5.15 -24.04 15.42
C PRO A 267 5.59 -23.25 16.65
N HIS A 268 4.92 -23.39 17.75
CA HIS A 268 5.26 -22.71 19.02
C HIS A 268 5.10 -21.18 19.02
N ALA A 269 4.43 -20.55 18.03
CA ALA A 269 4.15 -19.12 18.07
C ALA A 269 3.42 -18.69 19.35
N ARG A 270 2.49 -19.51 19.83
CA ARG A 270 1.75 -19.26 21.07
C ARG A 270 2.66 -19.34 22.30
N ASP A 271 3.58 -20.30 22.32
CA ASP A 271 4.53 -20.45 23.43
C ASP A 271 5.49 -19.25 23.48
N ALA A 272 5.93 -18.76 22.32
CA ALA A 272 6.76 -17.55 22.24
C ALA A 272 6.02 -16.30 22.74
N ILE A 273 4.75 -16.14 22.38
CA ILE A 273 3.91 -15.04 22.87
C ILE A 273 3.72 -15.15 24.39
N SER A 274 3.35 -16.34 24.89
CA SER A 274 3.18 -16.56 26.35
C SER A 274 4.46 -16.26 27.11
N GLY A 275 5.62 -16.72 26.63
CA GLY A 275 6.90 -16.41 27.24
C GLY A 275 7.24 -14.91 27.24
N TYR A 276 6.86 -14.19 26.16
CA TYR A 276 6.99 -12.73 26.14
C TYR A 276 6.06 -12.07 27.16
N GLU A 277 4.80 -12.50 27.26
CA GLU A 277 3.83 -11.97 28.21
C GLU A 277 4.28 -12.18 29.66
N GLU A 278 4.80 -13.36 29.97
CA GLU A 278 5.34 -13.67 31.29
C GLU A 278 6.50 -12.73 31.70
N LEU A 279 7.37 -12.38 30.75
CA LEU A 279 8.50 -11.48 30.99
C LEU A 279 8.08 -10.03 31.26
N ILE A 280 6.98 -9.57 30.67
CA ILE A 280 6.50 -8.18 30.83
C ILE A 280 5.42 -8.04 31.93
N GLN A 281 4.88 -9.15 32.45
CA GLN A 281 3.82 -9.13 33.47
C GLN A 281 4.23 -8.38 34.76
N PRO A 282 5.45 -8.52 35.31
CA PRO A 282 5.86 -7.78 36.46
C PRO A 282 5.80 -6.25 36.32
N ASP A 283 6.04 -5.75 35.08
CA ASP A 283 5.98 -4.32 34.80
C ASP A 283 4.54 -3.79 34.82
N LYS A 284 3.55 -4.64 34.47
CA LYS A 284 2.11 -4.30 34.48
C LYS A 284 1.51 -4.29 35.90
N GLU A 285 2.11 -5.02 36.82
CA GLU A 285 1.65 -5.08 38.22
C GLU A 285 2.21 -3.92 39.06
N MET A 286 3.16 -3.15 38.53
CA MET A 286 3.78 -2.02 39.19
C MET A 286 3.14 -0.66 38.87
N GLU A 287 2.18 -0.60 37.94
CA GLU A 287 1.34 0.56 37.62
C GLU A 287 0.00 0.50 38.35
#